data_814885f12bbfc8c6318d985648758558
#
_entry.id   814885f12bbfc8c6318d985648758558
#
_cell.length_a   1.000
_cell.length_b   1.000
_cell.length_c   1.000
_cell.angle_alpha   90.00
_cell.angle_beta   90.00
_cell.angle_gamma   90.00
#
_symmetry.space_group_name_H-M   'P 1'
#
loop_
_entity.id
_entity.type
_entity.pdbx_description
1 polymer ?
#
loop_
_entity_poly.entity_id
_entity_poly.type
_entity_poly.pdbx_seq_one_letter_code
_entity_poly.pdbx_strand_id
1 'polypeptide(L)'
;MIHKNAVGKIDPHRLTPVRGPSTELDPHIDSCEFDELPGYAAKVRSLKKDPNFAVDLFSGAGGLSLGLHRANFDVILACDIRNDSIMTHRHHFGGCSYECDLSKRKVVNEIADKLNECGEISLIAGGPPCQPFSRNI
;
A
#
# COMPACT_ATOMS: atom_id res chain seq x y z
N MET A 1 4.18 -13.89 9.06
CA MET A 1 4.32 -13.42 10.46
C MET A 1 5.79 -13.41 10.83
N ILE A 2 6.32 -12.30 11.29
CA ILE A 2 7.71 -12.19 11.71
C ILE A 2 7.76 -12.54 13.19
N HIS A 3 8.44 -13.63 13.55
CA HIS A 3 8.64 -13.99 14.95
C HIS A 3 9.86 -13.24 15.49
N LYS A 4 9.68 -12.52 16.57
CA LYS A 4 10.79 -11.95 17.35
C LYS A 4 11.20 -12.91 18.45
N ASN A 5 12.49 -13.11 18.62
CA ASN A 5 13.03 -13.81 19.78
C ASN A 5 12.94 -12.93 21.04
N ALA A 6 13.24 -13.48 22.21
CA ALA A 6 13.17 -12.78 23.51
C ALA A 6 14.03 -11.49 23.60
N VAL A 7 14.90 -11.23 22.64
CA VAL A 7 15.77 -10.04 22.55
C VAL A 7 15.26 -9.07 21.48
N GLY A 8 14.11 -9.36 20.86
CA GLY A 8 13.53 -8.50 19.82
C GLY A 8 14.22 -8.58 18.44
N LYS A 9 15.16 -9.51 18.26
CA LYS A 9 15.80 -9.74 16.96
C LYS A 9 14.92 -10.62 16.07
N ILE A 10 14.90 -10.30 14.78
CA ILE A 10 14.21 -11.12 13.77
C ILE A 10 15.03 -12.39 13.56
N ASP A 11 14.41 -13.54 13.76
CA ASP A 11 15.00 -14.83 13.42
C ASP A 11 14.76 -15.15 11.94
N PRO A 12 15.78 -15.08 11.08
CA PRO A 12 15.62 -15.31 9.64
C PRO A 12 15.23 -16.75 9.30
N HIS A 13 15.44 -17.70 10.21
CA HIS A 13 15.10 -19.11 10.01
C HIS A 13 13.67 -19.47 10.44
N ARG A 14 12.98 -18.53 11.08
CA ARG A 14 11.58 -18.65 11.48
C ARG A 14 10.65 -17.74 10.69
N LEU A 15 11.05 -17.36 9.49
CA LEU A 15 10.12 -16.75 8.57
C LEU A 15 9.10 -17.82 8.17
N THR A 16 7.91 -17.74 8.70
CA THR A 16 6.81 -18.54 8.15
C THR A 16 6.73 -18.27 6.67
N PRO A 17 6.54 -19.31 5.83
CA PRO A 17 6.33 -19.10 4.41
C PRO A 17 5.20 -18.09 4.28
N VAL A 18 5.52 -16.95 3.72
CA VAL A 18 4.50 -15.97 3.48
C VAL A 18 3.64 -16.57 2.39
N ARG A 19 2.41 -16.90 2.71
CA ARG A 19 1.39 -17.07 1.71
C ARG A 19 1.48 -15.84 0.81
N GLY A 20 1.51 -16.04 -0.48
CA GLY A 20 1.42 -14.97 -1.47
C GLY A 20 0.29 -14.01 -1.12
N PRO A 21 0.10 -12.91 -1.84
CA PRO A 21 -1.05 -12.07 -1.66
C PRO A 21 -2.22 -13.04 -1.50
N SER A 22 -2.77 -13.07 -0.29
CA SER A 22 -3.76 -14.08 -0.03
C SER A 22 -4.88 -13.79 -1.00
N THR A 23 -5.14 -14.74 -1.88
CA THR A 23 -6.44 -14.87 -2.52
C THR A 23 -7.55 -14.93 -1.47
N GLU A 24 -7.18 -14.95 -0.22
CA GLU A 24 -7.96 -14.80 1.00
C GLU A 24 -7.91 -13.39 1.62
N LEU A 25 -7.43 -12.35 0.89
CA LEU A 25 -7.93 -11.00 1.13
C LEU A 25 -9.44 -11.15 1.03
N ASP A 26 -10.11 -10.90 2.13
CA ASP A 26 -11.55 -11.03 2.26
C ASP A 26 -12.22 -10.76 0.89
N PRO A 27 -12.87 -11.75 0.26
CA PRO A 27 -13.42 -11.63 -1.09
C PRO A 27 -14.42 -10.46 -1.22
N HIS A 28 -14.73 -9.80 -0.12
CA HIS A 28 -15.62 -8.65 -0.04
C HIS A 28 -14.89 -7.29 -0.04
N ILE A 29 -13.55 -7.26 0.01
CA ILE A 29 -12.78 -6.01 -0.07
C ILE A 29 -12.14 -5.91 -1.45
N ASP A 30 -12.97 -5.57 -2.42
CA ASP A 30 -12.55 -5.34 -3.80
C ASP A 30 -11.67 -4.08 -3.95
N SER A 31 -11.09 -3.91 -5.14
CA SER A 31 -10.46 -2.65 -5.53
C SER A 31 -11.49 -1.52 -5.57
N CYS A 32 -11.07 -0.33 -5.26
CA CYS A 32 -11.90 0.88 -5.36
C CYS A 32 -11.25 1.95 -6.24
N GLU A 33 -12.06 2.84 -6.76
CA GLU A 33 -11.56 4.05 -7.42
C GLU A 33 -11.12 5.09 -6.38
N PHE A 34 -10.30 6.05 -6.80
CA PHE A 34 -9.70 7.02 -5.88
C PHE A 34 -10.75 7.83 -5.10
N ASP A 35 -11.84 8.21 -5.76
CA ASP A 35 -12.92 8.95 -5.10
C ASP A 35 -13.67 8.15 -4.04
N GLU A 36 -13.63 6.82 -4.14
CA GLU A 36 -14.28 5.89 -3.22
C GLU A 36 -13.39 5.53 -2.01
N LEU A 37 -12.15 6.00 -1.98
CA LEU A 37 -11.16 5.62 -0.97
C LEU A 37 -11.63 5.81 0.48
N PRO A 38 -12.29 6.92 0.86
CA PRO A 38 -12.80 7.07 2.23
C PRO A 38 -13.84 6.01 2.60
N GLY A 39 -14.73 5.68 1.66
CA GLY A 39 -15.73 4.60 1.83
C GLY A 39 -15.07 3.23 1.96
N TYR A 40 -14.05 2.96 1.17
CA TYR A 40 -13.25 1.75 1.28
C TYR A 40 -12.57 1.63 2.66
N ALA A 41 -11.93 2.70 3.14
CA ALA A 41 -11.31 2.74 4.45
C ALA A 41 -12.33 2.48 5.57
N ALA A 42 -13.53 3.08 5.49
CA ALA A 42 -14.61 2.84 6.43
C ALA A 42 -15.08 1.37 6.42
N LYS A 43 -15.16 0.76 5.23
CA LYS A 43 -15.50 -0.66 5.09
C LYS A 43 -14.45 -1.57 5.73
N VAL A 44 -13.17 -1.30 5.51
CA VAL A 44 -12.08 -2.06 6.15
C VAL A 44 -12.17 -1.97 7.68
N ARG A 45 -12.44 -0.77 8.23
CA ARG A 45 -12.64 -0.61 9.68
C ARG A 45 -13.82 -1.39 10.22
N SER A 46 -14.88 -1.55 9.45
CA SER A 46 -16.03 -2.33 9.87
C SER A 46 -15.75 -3.84 9.93
N LEU A 47 -14.77 -4.31 9.15
CA LEU A 47 -14.42 -5.73 9.02
C LEU A 47 -13.22 -6.14 9.88
N LYS A 48 -12.35 -5.21 10.21
CA LYS A 48 -11.12 -5.44 11.00
C LYS A 48 -11.15 -4.62 12.29
N LYS A 49 -10.80 -5.25 13.41
CA LYS A 49 -10.80 -4.59 14.72
C LYS A 49 -9.80 -3.45 14.80
N ASP A 50 -8.57 -3.67 14.33
CA ASP A 50 -7.47 -2.72 14.42
C ASP A 50 -6.72 -2.66 13.08
N PRO A 51 -7.28 -2.03 12.05
CA PRO A 51 -6.60 -1.92 10.76
C PRO A 51 -5.41 -0.96 10.85
N ASN A 52 -4.28 -1.37 10.25
CA ASN A 52 -3.09 -0.54 10.11
C ASN A 52 -3.01 0.00 8.69
N PHE A 53 -3.57 1.17 8.44
CA PHE A 53 -3.58 1.74 7.10
C PHE A 53 -2.20 2.20 6.65
N ALA A 54 -1.83 1.80 5.46
CA ALA A 54 -0.61 2.23 4.79
C ALA A 54 -0.90 2.74 3.37
N VAL A 55 0.00 3.57 2.90
CA VAL A 55 0.00 4.13 1.54
C VAL A 55 1.35 3.79 0.90
N ASP A 56 1.30 3.29 -0.33
CA ASP A 56 2.48 2.96 -1.14
C ASP A 56 2.62 3.97 -2.28
N LEU A 57 3.53 4.91 -2.12
CA LEU A 57 3.84 5.91 -3.14
C LEU A 57 4.95 5.37 -4.07
N PHE A 58 4.82 5.58 -5.36
CA PHE A 58 5.70 5.01 -6.39
C PHE A 58 5.68 3.47 -6.36
N SER A 59 4.46 2.91 -6.34
CA SER A 59 4.23 1.50 -6.01
C SER A 59 4.79 0.51 -7.03
N GLY A 60 4.97 0.92 -8.28
CA GLY A 60 5.26 -0.02 -9.35
C GLY A 60 4.18 -1.11 -9.41
N ALA A 61 4.59 -2.33 -9.69
CA ALA A 61 3.69 -3.49 -9.75
C ALA A 61 3.26 -4.02 -8.37
N GLY A 62 3.85 -3.53 -7.26
CA GLY A 62 3.41 -3.83 -5.90
C GLY A 62 4.39 -4.59 -5.02
N GLY A 63 5.70 -4.54 -5.31
CA GLY A 63 6.71 -5.20 -4.47
C GLY A 63 6.71 -4.68 -3.03
N LEU A 64 6.67 -3.37 -2.83
CA LEU A 64 6.59 -2.76 -1.51
C LEU A 64 5.22 -3.04 -0.86
N SER A 65 4.13 -2.93 -1.61
CA SER A 65 2.78 -3.28 -1.12
C SER A 65 2.74 -4.72 -0.60
N LEU A 66 3.36 -5.66 -1.29
CA LEU A 66 3.46 -7.05 -0.82
C LEU A 66 4.20 -7.14 0.52
N GLY A 67 5.32 -6.44 0.65
CA GLY A 67 6.08 -6.38 1.91
C GLY A 67 5.28 -5.76 3.05
N LEU A 68 4.52 -4.70 2.76
CA LEU A 68 3.66 -4.04 3.74
C LEU A 68 2.51 -4.95 4.20
N HIS A 69 1.84 -5.65 3.29
CA HIS A 69 0.83 -6.65 3.65
C HIS A 69 1.41 -7.77 4.51
N ARG A 70 2.62 -8.21 4.20
CA ARG A 70 3.36 -9.20 5.01
C ARG A 70 3.68 -8.70 6.40
N ALA A 71 3.90 -7.41 6.56
CA ALA A 71 4.12 -6.75 7.84
C ALA A 71 2.82 -6.39 8.57
N ASN A 72 1.68 -6.89 8.11
CA ASN A 72 0.35 -6.67 8.68
C ASN A 72 -0.15 -5.22 8.54
N PHE A 73 0.22 -4.55 7.45
CA PHE A 73 -0.40 -3.30 7.06
C PHE A 73 -1.51 -3.53 6.04
N ASP A 74 -2.54 -2.71 6.11
CA ASP A 74 -3.61 -2.63 5.12
C ASP A 74 -3.27 -1.50 4.14
N VAL A 75 -2.70 -1.83 2.98
CA VAL A 75 -2.38 -0.85 1.94
C VAL A 75 -3.68 -0.43 1.28
N ILE A 76 -4.18 0.75 1.64
CA ILE A 76 -5.45 1.26 1.11
C ILE A 76 -5.29 2.07 -0.17
N LEU A 77 -4.09 2.62 -0.41
CA LEU A 77 -3.78 3.41 -1.59
C LEU A 77 -2.38 3.09 -2.09
N ALA A 78 -2.27 2.81 -3.37
CA ALA A 78 -1.01 2.71 -4.10
C ALA A 78 -1.03 3.68 -5.28
N CYS A 79 0.06 4.41 -5.48
CA CYS A 79 0.20 5.43 -6.52
C CYS A 79 1.40 5.15 -7.41
N ASP A 80 1.22 5.28 -8.70
CA ASP A 80 2.30 5.28 -9.69
C ASP A 80 1.90 6.08 -10.93
N ILE A 81 2.87 6.59 -11.66
CA ILE A 81 2.61 7.32 -12.91
C ILE A 81 2.39 6.38 -14.10
N ARG A 82 2.81 5.13 -14.00
CA ARG A 82 2.74 4.15 -15.08
C ARG A 82 1.45 3.37 -15.02
N ASN A 83 0.68 3.46 -16.10
CA ASN A 83 -0.58 2.72 -16.22
C ASN A 83 -0.39 1.19 -16.10
N ASP A 84 0.63 0.63 -16.76
CA ASP A 84 0.91 -0.81 -16.72
C ASP A 84 1.21 -1.31 -15.30
N SER A 85 1.95 -0.52 -14.52
CA SER A 85 2.22 -0.81 -13.11
C SER A 85 0.95 -0.79 -12.28
N ILE A 86 0.12 0.22 -12.46
CA ILE A 86 -1.15 0.36 -11.74
C ILE A 86 -2.12 -0.76 -12.08
N MET A 87 -2.22 -1.16 -13.35
CA MET A 87 -3.05 -2.30 -13.75
C MET A 87 -2.58 -3.62 -13.10
N THR A 88 -1.27 -3.84 -13.06
CA THR A 88 -0.69 -5.02 -12.40
C THR A 88 -0.93 -4.99 -10.91
N HIS A 89 -0.74 -3.84 -10.25
CA HIS A 89 -1.00 -3.66 -8.83
C HIS A 89 -2.48 -3.95 -8.50
N ARG A 90 -3.39 -3.36 -9.26
CA ARG A 90 -4.84 -3.58 -9.10
C ARG A 90 -5.26 -5.04 -9.25
N HIS A 91 -4.60 -5.77 -10.14
CA HIS A 91 -4.87 -7.19 -10.33
C HIS A 91 -4.49 -8.06 -9.12
N HIS A 92 -3.45 -7.67 -8.39
CA HIS A 92 -2.91 -8.48 -7.29
C HIS A 92 -3.33 -8.00 -5.89
N PHE A 93 -3.76 -6.77 -5.75
CA PHE A 93 -4.06 -6.16 -4.45
C PHE A 93 -5.44 -5.50 -4.44
N GLY A 94 -6.10 -5.57 -3.28
CA GLY A 94 -7.27 -4.74 -2.99
C GLY A 94 -6.88 -3.29 -2.69
N GLY A 95 -7.88 -2.46 -2.40
CA GLY A 95 -7.69 -1.05 -2.18
C GLY A 95 -7.70 -0.24 -3.46
N CYS A 96 -7.23 1.00 -3.38
CA CYS A 96 -7.15 1.89 -4.52
C CYS A 96 -5.75 1.83 -5.16
N SER A 97 -5.70 1.48 -6.44
CA SER A 97 -4.50 1.61 -7.27
C SER A 97 -4.70 2.79 -8.21
N TYR A 98 -4.00 3.89 -7.94
CA TYR A 98 -4.24 5.20 -8.55
C TYR A 98 -3.09 5.62 -9.45
N GLU A 99 -3.39 5.75 -10.75
CA GLU A 99 -2.46 6.32 -11.73
C GLU A 99 -2.41 7.83 -11.56
N CYS A 100 -1.27 8.35 -11.15
CA CYS A 100 -1.10 9.78 -10.95
C CYS A 100 0.37 10.21 -11.00
N ASP A 101 0.58 11.49 -11.28
CA ASP A 101 1.89 12.12 -11.29
C ASP A 101 2.14 12.84 -9.95
N LEU A 102 2.91 12.21 -9.07
CA LEU A 102 3.26 12.74 -7.75
C LEU A 102 4.21 13.96 -7.79
N SER A 103 4.75 14.33 -8.97
CA SER A 103 5.47 15.58 -9.15
C SER A 103 4.56 16.81 -9.15
N LYS A 104 3.26 16.61 -9.32
CA LYS A 104 2.26 17.66 -9.35
C LYS A 104 1.73 17.96 -7.95
N ARG A 105 1.98 19.16 -7.45
CA ARG A 105 1.51 19.59 -6.12
C ARG A 105 -0.01 19.44 -5.94
N LYS A 106 -0.78 19.73 -6.99
CA LYS A 106 -2.23 19.56 -6.97
C LYS A 106 -2.62 18.11 -6.65
N VAL A 107 -1.98 17.15 -7.30
CA VAL A 107 -2.22 15.71 -7.09
C VAL A 107 -1.88 15.32 -5.66
N VAL A 108 -0.74 15.76 -5.15
CA VAL A 108 -0.33 15.49 -3.75
C VAL A 108 -1.33 16.05 -2.75
N ASN A 109 -1.83 17.27 -2.97
CA ASN A 109 -2.85 17.89 -2.11
C ASN A 109 -4.17 17.10 -2.16
N GLU A 110 -4.62 16.67 -3.34
CA GLU A 110 -5.82 15.85 -3.50
C GLU A 110 -5.69 14.52 -2.75
N ILE A 111 -4.52 13.89 -2.82
CA ILE A 111 -4.24 12.66 -2.05
C ILE A 111 -4.28 12.93 -0.55
N ALA A 112 -3.63 13.99 -0.10
CA ALA A 112 -3.63 14.37 1.32
C ALA A 112 -5.05 14.61 1.84
N ASP A 113 -5.88 15.33 1.09
CA ASP A 113 -7.28 15.58 1.44
C ASP A 113 -8.09 14.28 1.55
N LYS A 114 -7.93 13.37 0.57
CA LYS A 114 -8.59 12.05 0.60
C LYS A 114 -8.15 11.22 1.80
N LEU A 115 -6.86 11.19 2.10
CA LEU A 115 -6.33 10.45 3.24
C LEU A 115 -6.83 11.01 4.57
N ASN A 116 -6.99 12.31 4.69
CA ASN A 116 -7.59 12.94 5.88
C ASN A 116 -9.03 12.46 6.10
N GLU A 117 -9.79 12.21 5.04
CA GLU A 117 -11.13 11.63 5.13
C GLU A 117 -11.11 10.14 5.53
N CYS A 118 -10.00 9.44 5.29
CA CYS A 118 -9.85 8.03 5.65
C CYS A 118 -9.60 7.81 7.15
N GLY A 119 -9.22 8.84 7.89
CA GLY A 119 -8.82 8.78 9.29
C GLY A 119 -7.33 8.51 9.48
N GLU A 120 -6.95 7.83 10.56
CA GLU A 120 -5.54 7.61 10.88
C GLU A 120 -4.83 6.72 9.85
N ILE A 121 -3.73 7.23 9.32
CA ILE A 121 -2.81 6.50 8.44
C ILE A 121 -1.56 6.18 9.24
N SER A 122 -1.27 4.90 9.41
CA SER A 122 -0.14 4.43 10.23
C SER A 122 1.21 4.57 9.52
N LEU A 123 1.22 4.49 8.19
CA LEU A 123 2.46 4.52 7.42
C LEU A 123 2.23 5.07 6.01
N ILE A 124 3.08 5.99 5.61
CA ILE A 124 3.26 6.38 4.21
C ILE A 124 4.65 5.94 3.80
N ALA A 125 4.74 5.04 2.85
CA ALA A 125 5.99 4.50 2.33
C ALA A 125 6.10 4.77 0.82
N GLY A 126 7.31 4.72 0.29
CA GLY A 126 7.52 4.90 -1.13
C GLY A 126 8.98 4.77 -1.53
N GLY A 127 9.19 4.32 -2.76
CA GLY A 127 10.49 4.26 -3.40
C GLY A 127 10.55 5.20 -4.60
N PRO A 128 10.81 6.51 -4.40
CA PRO A 128 10.88 7.43 -5.52
C PRO A 128 11.97 7.04 -6.52
N PRO A 129 11.78 7.31 -7.82
CA PRO A 129 12.77 6.97 -8.84
C PRO A 129 14.08 7.71 -8.62
N CYS A 130 15.20 6.99 -8.72
CA CYS A 130 16.56 7.54 -8.51
C CYS A 130 17.08 8.33 -9.74
N GLN A 131 16.44 8.20 -10.88
CA GLN A 131 16.93 8.77 -12.14
C GLN A 131 17.18 10.29 -12.13
N PRO A 132 16.39 11.13 -11.44
CA PRO A 132 16.68 12.56 -11.33
C PRO A 132 17.95 12.87 -10.54
N PHE A 133 18.41 11.93 -9.72
CA PHE A 133 19.55 12.10 -8.81
C PHE A 133 20.80 11.36 -9.27
N SER A 134 20.69 10.38 -10.17
CA SER A 134 21.81 9.69 -10.77
C SER A 134 22.19 10.38 -12.08
N ARG A 135 22.97 11.42 -12.01
CA ARG A 135 23.69 11.90 -13.19
C ARG A 135 24.85 10.92 -13.42
N ASN A 136 24.78 10.17 -14.51
CA ASN A 136 25.97 9.59 -15.08
C ASN A 136 26.87 10.74 -15.50
N ILE A 137 27.87 10.96 -14.72
CA ILE A 137 28.96 11.86 -15.07
C ILE A 137 29.88 11.13 -16.04
#